data_959dc7298b2b61804a252b21d7fd8bed
#
_entry.id   959dc7298b2b61804a252b21d7fd8bed
#
_cell.length_a   1.000
_cell.length_b   1.000
_cell.length_c   1.000
_cell.angle_alpha   90.00
_cell.angle_beta   90.00
_cell.angle_gamma   90.00
#
_symmetry.space_group_name_H-M   'P 1'
#
loop_
_entity.id
_entity.type
_entity.pdbx_description
1 polymer ?
#
loop_
_entity_poly.entity_id
_entity_poly.type
_entity_poly.pdbx_seq_one_letter_code
_entity_poly.pdbx_strand_id
1 'polypeptide(L)'
;MTVGERLKNLREKLGISQVDFADKINVSKQTLYKYENNIITNIPSDKIEAAASIGNISPAYLMGWDNNVGPITNGTKHKAPG
;
A
#
# COMPACT_ATOMS: atom_id res chain seq x y z
N MET A 1 -10.56 3.69 7.59
CA MET A 1 -9.63 4.14 6.51
C MET A 1 -9.71 3.15 5.36
N THR A 2 -9.87 3.66 4.17
CA THR A 2 -9.98 2.81 2.98
C THR A 2 -8.61 2.37 2.48
N VAL A 3 -8.61 1.38 1.58
CA VAL A 3 -7.36 0.93 0.95
C VAL A 3 -6.71 2.09 0.18
N GLY A 4 -7.53 2.88 -0.52
CA GLY A 4 -7.01 4.04 -1.25
C GLY A 4 -6.33 5.05 -0.34
N GLU A 5 -6.93 5.32 0.81
CA GLU A 5 -6.33 6.21 1.81
C GLU A 5 -5.04 5.64 2.37
N ARG A 6 -4.99 4.32 2.58
CA ARG A 6 -3.77 3.66 3.04
C ARG A 6 -2.66 3.76 2.01
N LEU A 7 -2.99 3.61 0.72
CA LEU A 7 -2.03 3.80 -0.36
C LEU A 7 -1.48 5.22 -0.37
N LYS A 8 -2.38 6.19 -0.24
CA LYS A 8 -1.97 7.60 -0.23
C LYS A 8 -1.05 7.88 0.95
N ASN A 9 -1.41 7.39 2.13
CA ASN A 9 -0.59 7.59 3.32
C ASN A 9 0.80 6.96 3.15
N LEU A 10 0.85 5.77 2.57
CA LEU A 10 2.12 5.11 2.31
C LEU A 10 2.98 5.94 1.36
N ARG A 11 2.38 6.42 0.26
CA ARG A 11 3.10 7.24 -0.70
C ARG A 11 3.65 8.51 -0.04
N GLU A 12 2.81 9.15 0.78
CA GLU A 12 3.23 10.37 1.46
C GLU A 12 4.35 10.13 2.46
N LYS A 13 4.29 9.01 3.16
CA LYS A 13 5.39 8.62 4.06
C LYS A 13 6.69 8.37 3.32
N LEU A 14 6.60 7.82 2.11
CA LEU A 14 7.78 7.58 1.29
C LEU A 14 8.30 8.87 0.67
N GLY A 15 7.52 9.94 0.69
CA GLY A 15 7.93 11.23 0.15
C GLY A 15 8.02 11.27 -1.36
N ILE A 16 7.22 10.46 -2.05
CA ILE A 16 7.28 10.40 -3.52
C ILE A 16 5.97 10.92 -4.13
N SER A 17 6.09 11.36 -5.37
CA SER A 17 4.94 11.92 -6.10
C SER A 17 4.00 10.81 -6.57
N GLN A 18 2.79 11.21 -6.97
CA GLN A 18 1.87 10.25 -7.60
C GLN A 18 2.46 9.67 -8.86
N VAL A 19 3.14 10.48 -9.67
CA VAL A 19 3.76 10.00 -10.91
C VAL A 19 4.76 8.90 -10.60
N ASP A 20 5.64 9.15 -9.64
CA ASP A 20 6.69 8.19 -9.30
C ASP A 20 6.10 6.90 -8.72
N PHE A 21 5.12 7.04 -7.83
CA PHE A 21 4.52 5.86 -7.20
C PHE A 21 3.74 5.04 -8.23
N ALA A 22 2.98 5.73 -9.09
CA ALA A 22 2.23 5.06 -10.15
C ALA A 22 3.16 4.26 -11.05
N ASP A 23 4.28 4.85 -11.42
CA ASP A 23 5.27 4.18 -12.25
C ASP A 23 5.81 2.93 -11.55
N LYS A 24 6.09 3.02 -10.26
CA LYS A 24 6.63 1.90 -9.48
C LYS A 24 5.66 0.75 -9.35
N ILE A 25 4.37 1.01 -9.32
CA ILE A 25 3.36 -0.05 -9.23
C ILE A 25 2.72 -0.36 -10.58
N ASN A 26 3.26 0.24 -11.63
CA ASN A 26 2.88 -0.04 -13.01
C ASN A 26 1.42 0.30 -13.33
N VAL A 27 1.01 1.48 -12.94
CA VAL A 27 -0.28 2.05 -13.32
C VAL A 27 -0.06 3.48 -13.79
N SER A 28 -1.07 4.06 -14.44
CA SER A 28 -0.99 5.47 -14.82
C SER A 28 -1.20 6.36 -13.59
N LYS A 29 -0.74 7.59 -13.67
CA LYS A 29 -0.98 8.57 -12.62
C LYS A 29 -2.47 8.75 -12.37
N GLN A 30 -3.28 8.76 -13.43
CA GLN A 30 -4.72 8.91 -13.30
C GLN A 30 -5.34 7.74 -12.55
N THR A 31 -4.88 6.52 -12.82
CA THR A 31 -5.36 5.35 -12.12
C THR A 31 -5.01 5.42 -10.64
N LEU A 32 -3.77 5.80 -10.31
CA LEU A 32 -3.39 5.95 -8.91
C LEU A 32 -4.21 7.03 -8.22
N TYR A 33 -4.43 8.16 -8.90
CA TYR A 33 -5.30 9.22 -8.36
C TYR A 33 -6.67 8.66 -7.99
N LYS A 34 -7.23 7.84 -8.87
CA LYS A 34 -8.55 7.26 -8.65
C LYS A 34 -8.55 6.27 -7.49
N TYR A 35 -7.47 5.52 -7.32
CA TYR A 35 -7.31 4.64 -6.15
C TYR A 35 -7.28 5.46 -4.87
N GLU A 36 -6.43 6.49 -4.83
CA GLU A 36 -6.20 7.27 -3.62
C GLU A 36 -7.44 8.07 -3.21
N ASN A 37 -8.30 8.40 -4.15
CA ASN A 37 -9.48 9.19 -3.90
C ASN A 37 -10.77 8.35 -3.87
N ASN A 38 -10.63 7.03 -3.80
CA ASN A 38 -11.75 6.09 -3.68
C ASN A 38 -12.73 6.13 -4.85
N ILE A 39 -12.26 6.57 -6.01
CA ILE A 39 -13.04 6.55 -7.24
C ILE A 39 -13.03 5.13 -7.80
N ILE A 40 -11.88 4.48 -7.78
CA ILE A 40 -11.76 3.05 -8.05
C ILE A 40 -11.41 2.39 -6.72
N THR A 41 -12.30 1.55 -6.23
CA THR A 41 -12.12 0.90 -4.92
C THR A 41 -11.63 -0.54 -5.04
N ASN A 42 -11.81 -1.14 -6.20
CA ASN A 42 -11.40 -2.54 -6.42
C ASN A 42 -9.98 -2.55 -7.00
N ILE A 43 -9.00 -2.38 -6.12
CA ILE A 43 -7.59 -2.32 -6.52
C ILE A 43 -7.06 -3.74 -6.68
N PRO A 44 -6.48 -4.08 -7.85
CA PRO A 44 -5.97 -5.43 -8.06
C PRO A 44 -4.91 -5.81 -7.03
N SER A 45 -4.91 -7.09 -6.65
CA SER A 45 -4.01 -7.56 -5.59
C SER A 45 -2.53 -7.40 -5.97
N ASP A 46 -2.19 -7.55 -7.24
CA ASP A 46 -0.80 -7.37 -7.67
C ASP A 46 -0.32 -5.92 -7.44
N LYS A 47 -1.22 -4.94 -7.57
CA LYS A 47 -0.87 -3.54 -7.29
C LYS A 47 -0.69 -3.31 -5.80
N ILE A 48 -1.53 -3.94 -5.00
CA ILE A 48 -1.39 -3.88 -3.54
C ILE A 48 -0.05 -4.49 -3.12
N GLU A 49 0.29 -5.65 -3.68
CA GLU A 49 1.54 -6.32 -3.37
C GLU A 49 2.74 -5.49 -3.78
N ALA A 50 2.67 -4.87 -4.96
CA ALA A 50 3.74 -4.01 -5.44
C ALA A 50 3.94 -2.81 -4.51
N ALA A 51 2.85 -2.17 -4.11
CA ALA A 51 2.91 -1.01 -3.22
C ALA A 51 3.47 -1.41 -1.86
N ALA A 52 3.01 -2.53 -1.32
CA ALA A 52 3.48 -3.03 -0.03
C ALA A 52 4.98 -3.32 -0.05
N SER A 53 5.45 -3.91 -1.14
CA SER A 53 6.86 -4.19 -1.32
C SER A 53 7.71 -2.92 -1.31
N ILE A 54 7.25 -1.89 -2.03
CA ILE A 54 7.94 -0.60 -2.08
C ILE A 54 8.00 0.02 -0.69
N GLY A 55 6.91 -0.08 0.06
CA GLY A 55 6.83 0.50 1.40
C GLY A 55 7.40 -0.38 2.49
N ASN A 56 7.80 -1.59 2.15
CA ASN A 56 8.32 -2.56 3.11
C ASN A 56 7.31 -2.84 4.23
N ILE A 57 6.04 -3.00 3.85
CA ILE A 57 4.96 -3.34 4.76
C ILE A 57 4.21 -4.54 4.19
N SER A 58 3.35 -5.16 4.99
CA SER A 58 2.61 -6.31 4.53
C SER A 58 1.45 -5.88 3.63
N PRO A 59 1.12 -6.67 2.60
CA PRO A 59 -0.09 -6.41 1.82
C PRO A 59 -1.35 -6.42 2.69
N ALA A 60 -1.39 -7.28 3.70
CA ALA A 60 -2.54 -7.35 4.61
C ALA A 60 -2.76 -6.03 5.34
N TYR A 61 -1.69 -5.35 5.72
CA TYR A 61 -1.82 -4.04 6.35
C TYR A 61 -2.46 -3.04 5.39
N LEU A 62 -2.01 -3.01 4.13
CA LEU A 62 -2.60 -2.12 3.14
C LEU A 62 -4.08 -2.42 2.91
N MET A 63 -4.45 -3.69 2.96
CA MET A 63 -5.85 -4.08 2.78
C MET A 63 -6.70 -3.80 4.01
N GLY A 64 -6.08 -3.45 5.13
CA GLY A 64 -6.81 -3.22 6.36
C GLY A 64 -7.12 -4.48 7.14
N TRP A 65 -6.50 -5.60 6.79
CA TRP A 65 -6.74 -6.88 7.45
C TRP A 65 -5.83 -7.10 8.65
N ASP A 66 -4.75 -6.33 8.74
CA ASP A 66 -3.74 -6.48 9.77
C ASP A 66 -3.57 -5.15 10.46
N ASN A 67 -3.72 -5.12 11.78
CA ASN A 67 -3.62 -3.89 12.56
C ASN A 67 -2.19 -3.57 12.96
N ASN A 68 -1.25 -4.47 12.73
CA ASN A 68 0.15 -4.20 13.02
C ASN A 68 0.67 -3.20 12.02
N VAL A 69 1.28 -2.15 12.52
CA VAL A 69 1.81 -1.13 11.66
C VAL A 69 3.31 -1.27 11.57
N GLY A 70 3.85 -0.76 10.49
CA GLY A 70 5.27 -0.71 10.33
C GLY A 70 5.76 -1.73 9.32
N PRO A 71 7.06 -1.72 9.08
CA PRO A 71 7.65 -2.57 8.07
C PRO A 71 7.60 -4.04 8.46
N ILE A 72 7.65 -4.88 7.45
CA ILE A 72 7.85 -6.31 7.67
C ILE A 72 9.26 -6.49 8.16
N THR A 73 9.40 -6.98 9.37
CA THR A 73 10.68 -7.37 9.85
C THR A 73 10.60 -8.86 10.05
N ASN A 74 11.62 -9.51 9.68
CA ASN A 74 11.66 -10.91 9.87
C ASN A 74 10.89 -11.33 11.05
N GLY A 75 10.11 -11.57 10.96
CA GLY A 75 9.45 -11.90 12.03
C GLY A 75 8.50 -11.39 12.74
N THR A 76 8.94 -11.43 12.70
CA THR A 76 8.38 -11.47 13.33
C THR A 76 7.76 -11.70 13.91
N LYS A 77 7.95 -11.67 14.31
CA LYS A 77 7.55 -12.05 14.92
C LYS A 77 6.61 -12.16 15.33
N HIS A 78 6.54 -11.91 15.31
CA HIS A 78 5.78 -12.06 15.81
C HIS A 78 4.94 -12.53 15.95
N LYS A 79 4.88 -12.60 15.87
CA LYS A 79 4.12 -13.05 16.06
C LYS A 79 3.52 -13.71 16.34
N ALA A 80 3.61 -13.74 16.60
CA ALA A 80 3.23 -14.46 16.85
C ALA A 80 2.72 -14.98 17.14
N PRO A 81 2.50 -15.12 17.52
CA PRO A 81 2.18 -15.90 17.87
C PRO A 81 1.75 -16.51 17.67
N GLY A 82 1.94 -16.23 17.63
CA GLY A 82 1.79 -17.00 17.63
C GLY A 82 1.62 -17.21 17.56
#